data_7b2f55da5740b15020a68d60e6dc4f87
#
_entry.id   7b2f55da5740b15020a68d60e6dc4f87
#
_cell.length_a   1.000
_cell.length_b   1.000
_cell.length_c   1.000
_cell.angle_alpha   90.00
_cell.angle_beta   90.00
_cell.angle_gamma   90.00
#
_symmetry.space_group_name_H-M   'P 1'
#
loop_
_entity.id
_entity.type
_entity.pdbx_description
1 polymer ?
#
loop_
_entity_poly.entity_id
_entity_poly.type
_entity_poly.pdbx_seq_one_letter_code
_entity_poly.pdbx_strand_id
1 'polypeptide(L)'
;MKNGLMMIGEIAEFFGISRKAIRLYEKKGIIKPVKVDAANEYRYYSAEQVQQLNALLELKALGFSLDEIKMILDGKKEKGALLEMLEKKRQAWQEAMDSARYKEECLSEIINNLQASPAARKITEMTEEERAWLLVKMVCQEDVRAQKILSEALWL
;
A
#
# COMPACT_ATOMS: atom_id res chain seq x y z
N MET A 1 -17.22 -14.61 -26.66
CA MET A 1 -18.14 -14.73 -25.49
C MET A 1 -19.23 -15.76 -25.85
N LYS A 2 -19.11 -16.99 -25.39
CA LYS A 2 -20.20 -17.99 -25.55
C LYS A 2 -21.20 -17.78 -24.40
N ASN A 3 -22.43 -17.39 -24.71
CA ASN A 3 -23.56 -17.25 -23.79
C ASN A 3 -23.37 -16.27 -22.60
N GLY A 4 -22.69 -15.15 -22.77
CA GLY A 4 -22.51 -14.16 -21.69
C GLY A 4 -21.61 -14.60 -20.53
N LEU A 5 -20.90 -15.71 -20.67
CA LEU A 5 -19.95 -16.23 -19.70
C LEU A 5 -18.51 -16.00 -20.17
N MET A 6 -17.63 -15.65 -19.24
CA MET A 6 -16.19 -15.47 -19.45
C MET A 6 -15.41 -16.59 -18.76
N MET A 7 -14.34 -17.05 -19.40
CA MET A 7 -13.40 -18.00 -18.79
C MET A 7 -12.41 -17.29 -17.88
N ILE A 8 -11.82 -18.00 -16.93
CA ILE A 8 -10.83 -17.47 -16.00
C ILE A 8 -9.65 -16.77 -16.71
N GLY A 9 -9.27 -17.26 -17.90
CA GLY A 9 -8.21 -16.66 -18.72
C GLY A 9 -8.59 -15.28 -19.26
N GLU A 10 -9.81 -15.15 -19.79
CA GLU A 10 -10.35 -13.91 -20.35
C GLU A 10 -10.48 -12.83 -19.26
N ILE A 11 -10.95 -13.21 -18.06
CA ILE A 11 -11.05 -12.31 -16.91
C ILE A 11 -9.68 -11.89 -16.43
N ALA A 12 -8.73 -12.82 -16.34
CA ALA A 12 -7.36 -12.54 -15.91
C ALA A 12 -6.69 -11.52 -16.83
N GLU A 13 -6.87 -11.68 -18.13
CA GLU A 13 -6.38 -10.75 -19.15
C GLU A 13 -7.07 -9.38 -19.06
N PHE A 14 -8.41 -9.39 -18.97
CA PHE A 14 -9.20 -8.14 -18.88
C PHE A 14 -8.81 -7.25 -17.69
N PHE A 15 -8.58 -7.85 -16.52
CA PHE A 15 -8.20 -7.10 -15.30
C PHE A 15 -6.68 -6.98 -15.09
N GLY A 16 -5.85 -7.55 -15.95
CA GLY A 16 -4.39 -7.53 -15.79
C GLY A 16 -3.90 -8.28 -14.55
N ILE A 17 -4.64 -9.32 -14.11
CA ILE A 17 -4.31 -10.11 -12.92
C ILE A 17 -4.01 -11.58 -13.27
N SER A 18 -3.31 -12.28 -12.40
CA SER A 18 -3.00 -13.69 -12.63
C SER A 18 -4.22 -14.60 -12.35
N ARG A 19 -4.34 -15.70 -13.11
CA ARG A 19 -5.31 -16.77 -12.81
C ARG A 19 -5.16 -17.30 -11.39
N LYS A 20 -3.94 -17.28 -10.84
CA LYS A 20 -3.65 -17.67 -9.45
C LYS A 20 -4.33 -16.74 -8.44
N ALA A 21 -4.36 -15.44 -8.73
CA ALA A 21 -5.06 -14.46 -7.89
C ALA A 21 -6.57 -14.73 -7.87
N ILE A 22 -7.19 -14.97 -9.04
CA ILE A 22 -8.63 -15.30 -9.13
C ILE A 22 -8.94 -16.57 -8.33
N ARG A 23 -8.13 -17.62 -8.44
CA ARG A 23 -8.27 -18.86 -7.65
C ARG A 23 -8.12 -18.62 -6.14
N LEU A 24 -7.28 -17.69 -5.74
CA LEU A 24 -7.17 -17.28 -4.33
C LEU A 24 -8.46 -16.62 -3.85
N TYR A 25 -9.08 -15.76 -4.66
CA TYR A 25 -10.34 -15.12 -4.33
C TYR A 25 -11.51 -16.11 -4.25
N GLU A 26 -11.50 -17.14 -5.13
CA GLU A 26 -12.41 -18.28 -5.02
C GLU A 26 -12.20 -19.06 -3.71
N LYS A 27 -10.95 -19.40 -3.40
CA LYS A 27 -10.60 -20.12 -2.16
C LYS A 27 -11.03 -19.36 -0.89
N LYS A 28 -10.92 -18.04 -0.92
CA LYS A 28 -11.40 -17.15 0.14
C LYS A 28 -12.94 -17.02 0.15
N GLY A 29 -13.63 -17.52 -0.87
CA GLY A 29 -15.08 -17.46 -1.00
C GLY A 29 -15.62 -16.05 -1.25
N ILE A 30 -14.80 -15.19 -1.87
CA ILE A 30 -15.21 -13.83 -2.25
C ILE A 30 -15.95 -13.85 -3.59
N ILE A 31 -15.49 -14.65 -4.54
CA ILE A 31 -16.16 -14.91 -5.81
C ILE A 31 -16.35 -16.42 -5.98
N LYS A 32 -17.31 -16.81 -6.80
CA LYS A 32 -17.54 -18.20 -7.16
C LYS A 32 -17.85 -18.30 -8.66
N PRO A 33 -17.27 -19.28 -9.39
CA PRO A 33 -17.66 -19.49 -10.78
C PRO A 33 -19.12 -19.91 -10.85
N VAL A 34 -19.83 -19.44 -11.86
CA VAL A 34 -21.24 -19.85 -12.11
C VAL A 34 -21.30 -21.30 -12.58
N LYS A 35 -20.28 -21.73 -13.33
CA LYS A 35 -20.17 -23.08 -13.87
C LYS A 35 -18.73 -23.55 -13.85
N VAL A 36 -18.54 -24.80 -13.46
CA VAL A 36 -17.29 -25.56 -13.65
C VAL A 36 -17.62 -26.70 -14.61
N ASP A 37 -16.91 -26.78 -15.71
CA ASP A 37 -17.08 -27.86 -16.68
C ASP A 37 -16.50 -29.15 -16.11
N ALA A 38 -17.31 -30.19 -16.04
CA ALA A 38 -16.94 -31.48 -15.47
C ALA A 38 -15.90 -32.25 -16.30
N ALA A 39 -15.82 -31.97 -17.63
CA ALA A 39 -14.93 -32.70 -18.52
C ALA A 39 -13.50 -32.15 -18.52
N ASN A 40 -13.33 -30.85 -18.33
CA ASN A 40 -12.05 -30.14 -18.44
C ASN A 40 -11.73 -29.19 -17.30
N GLU A 41 -12.56 -29.16 -16.27
CA GLU A 41 -12.44 -28.29 -15.08
C GLU A 41 -12.39 -26.76 -15.38
N TYR A 42 -12.81 -26.34 -16.59
CA TYR A 42 -12.85 -24.92 -16.91
C TYR A 42 -13.91 -24.18 -16.10
N ARG A 43 -13.50 -23.02 -15.57
CA ARG A 43 -14.34 -22.14 -14.75
C ARG A 43 -14.89 -21.01 -15.58
N TYR A 44 -16.20 -20.82 -15.46
CA TYR A 44 -16.95 -19.79 -16.17
C TYR A 44 -17.61 -18.84 -15.17
N TYR A 45 -17.59 -17.56 -15.50
CA TYR A 45 -18.10 -16.48 -14.68
C TYR A 45 -19.07 -15.63 -15.49
N SER A 46 -20.15 -15.18 -14.87
CA SER A 46 -21.09 -14.23 -15.48
C SER A 46 -20.64 -12.79 -15.26
N ALA A 47 -21.37 -11.85 -15.88
CA ALA A 47 -21.13 -10.41 -15.69
C ALA A 47 -21.20 -9.98 -14.22
N GLU A 48 -22.05 -10.65 -13.42
CA GLU A 48 -22.17 -10.37 -11.99
C GLU A 48 -20.88 -10.68 -11.23
N GLN A 49 -20.25 -11.84 -11.47
CA GLN A 49 -18.97 -12.17 -10.84
C GLN A 49 -17.85 -11.28 -11.36
N VAL A 50 -17.91 -10.83 -12.59
CA VAL A 50 -16.96 -9.85 -13.14
C VAL A 50 -17.09 -8.52 -12.41
N GLN A 51 -18.32 -8.06 -12.12
CA GLN A 51 -18.55 -6.86 -11.31
C GLN A 51 -18.08 -7.03 -9.85
N GLN A 52 -18.33 -8.20 -9.24
CA GLN A 52 -17.82 -8.51 -7.91
C GLN A 52 -16.28 -8.49 -7.87
N LEU A 53 -15.63 -9.02 -8.90
CA LEU A 53 -14.18 -9.00 -9.03
C LEU A 53 -13.67 -7.56 -9.20
N ASN A 54 -14.35 -6.73 -9.97
CA ASN A 54 -14.00 -5.32 -10.11
C ASN A 54 -14.07 -4.61 -8.75
N ALA A 55 -15.17 -4.76 -8.03
CA ALA A 55 -15.33 -4.18 -6.69
C ALA A 55 -14.25 -4.67 -5.70
N LEU A 56 -13.89 -5.96 -5.77
CA LEU A 56 -12.78 -6.53 -4.99
C LEU A 56 -11.47 -5.82 -5.28
N LEU A 57 -11.15 -5.62 -6.57
CA LEU A 57 -9.89 -5.00 -7.00
C LEU A 57 -9.81 -3.53 -6.57
N GLU A 58 -10.90 -2.78 -6.70
CA GLU A 58 -11.00 -1.39 -6.23
C GLU A 58 -10.79 -1.30 -4.70
N LEU A 59 -11.50 -2.12 -3.92
CA LEU A 59 -11.31 -2.15 -2.47
C LEU A 59 -9.89 -2.56 -2.08
N LYS A 60 -9.28 -3.48 -2.83
CA LYS A 60 -7.89 -3.88 -2.60
C LYS A 60 -6.91 -2.74 -2.89
N ALA A 61 -7.14 -1.96 -3.94
CA ALA A 61 -6.35 -0.77 -4.26
C ALA A 61 -6.44 0.30 -3.15
N LEU A 62 -7.59 0.40 -2.46
CA LEU A 62 -7.77 1.23 -1.27
C LEU A 62 -7.12 0.66 0.00
N GLY A 63 -6.44 -0.50 -0.08
CA GLY A 63 -5.69 -1.09 1.01
C GLY A 63 -6.52 -1.99 1.94
N PHE A 64 -7.71 -2.44 1.51
CA PHE A 64 -8.46 -3.44 2.28
C PHE A 64 -7.86 -4.84 2.12
N SER A 65 -7.83 -5.61 3.21
CA SER A 65 -7.49 -7.02 3.19
C SER A 65 -8.60 -7.86 2.55
N LEU A 66 -8.28 -9.06 2.07
CA LEU A 66 -9.29 -9.93 1.46
C LEU A 66 -10.41 -10.32 2.44
N ASP A 67 -10.11 -10.41 3.73
CA ASP A 67 -11.11 -10.74 4.74
C ASP A 67 -12.05 -9.55 5.02
N GLU A 68 -11.51 -8.30 5.03
CA GLU A 68 -12.32 -7.08 5.08
C GLU A 68 -13.20 -6.94 3.83
N ILE A 69 -12.65 -7.18 2.64
CA ILE A 69 -13.37 -7.14 1.36
C ILE A 69 -14.51 -8.14 1.36
N LYS A 70 -14.26 -9.37 1.81
CA LYS A 70 -15.31 -10.38 1.94
C LYS A 70 -16.44 -9.92 2.83
N MET A 71 -16.14 -9.35 4.00
CA MET A 71 -17.15 -8.81 4.91
C MET A 71 -17.98 -7.69 4.30
N ILE A 72 -17.35 -6.84 3.49
CA ILE A 72 -18.04 -5.74 2.78
C ILE A 72 -18.98 -6.30 1.71
N LEU A 73 -18.49 -7.22 0.87
CA LEU A 73 -19.24 -7.76 -0.26
C LEU A 73 -20.36 -8.73 0.17
N ASP A 74 -20.22 -9.42 1.29
CA ASP A 74 -21.27 -10.29 1.87
C ASP A 74 -22.49 -9.50 2.36
N GLY A 75 -22.40 -8.17 2.48
CA GLY A 75 -23.51 -7.30 2.89
C GLY A 75 -24.02 -7.54 4.33
N LYS A 76 -23.29 -8.31 5.13
CA LYS A 76 -23.70 -8.71 6.49
C LYS A 76 -23.43 -7.64 7.55
N LYS A 77 -22.67 -6.59 7.18
CA LYS A 77 -22.35 -5.51 8.12
C LYS A 77 -23.42 -4.43 8.10
N GLU A 78 -23.79 -3.97 9.28
CA GLU A 78 -24.60 -2.78 9.44
C GLU A 78 -23.86 -1.55 8.88
N LYS A 79 -24.63 -0.57 8.40
CA LYS A 79 -24.11 0.66 7.80
C LYS A 79 -23.09 1.36 8.71
N GLY A 80 -23.31 1.38 10.03
CA GLY A 80 -22.40 1.98 11.01
C GLY A 80 -21.02 1.31 11.03
N ALA A 81 -21.00 -0.02 11.07
CA ALA A 81 -19.74 -0.78 11.07
C ALA A 81 -18.97 -0.64 9.76
N LEU A 82 -19.66 -0.51 8.63
CA LEU A 82 -19.02 -0.23 7.34
C LEU A 82 -18.38 1.18 7.32
N LEU A 83 -19.11 2.18 7.80
CA LEU A 83 -18.58 3.54 7.91
C LEU A 83 -17.34 3.60 8.78
N GLU A 84 -17.34 2.94 9.94
CA GLU A 84 -16.17 2.87 10.82
C GLU A 84 -14.95 2.24 10.13
N MET A 85 -15.14 1.19 9.35
CA MET A 85 -14.05 0.57 8.57
C MET A 85 -13.47 1.52 7.52
N LEU A 86 -14.34 2.24 6.80
CA LEU A 86 -13.93 3.21 5.80
C LEU A 86 -13.18 4.37 6.43
N GLU A 87 -13.68 4.89 7.56
CA GLU A 87 -13.02 5.98 8.29
C GLU A 87 -11.64 5.58 8.83
N LYS A 88 -11.50 4.40 9.41
CA LYS A 88 -10.19 3.87 9.84
C LYS A 88 -9.21 3.78 8.67
N LYS A 89 -9.67 3.34 7.50
CA LYS A 89 -8.82 3.24 6.31
C LYS A 89 -8.42 4.62 5.80
N ARG A 90 -9.37 5.58 5.78
CA ARG A 90 -9.11 6.96 5.41
C ARG A 90 -8.08 7.61 6.35
N GLN A 91 -8.24 7.40 7.66
CA GLN A 91 -7.30 7.93 8.65
C GLN A 91 -5.88 7.34 8.46
N ALA A 92 -5.77 6.03 8.24
CA ALA A 92 -4.46 5.39 8.00
C ALA A 92 -3.76 5.96 6.76
N TRP A 93 -4.50 6.29 5.69
CA TRP A 93 -3.93 6.95 4.53
C TRP A 93 -3.54 8.40 4.80
N GLN A 94 -4.32 9.13 5.62
CA GLN A 94 -3.95 10.49 6.03
C GLN A 94 -2.64 10.48 6.82
N GLU A 95 -2.51 9.59 7.82
CA GLU A 95 -1.28 9.43 8.60
C GLU A 95 -0.07 9.04 7.73
N ALA A 96 -0.29 8.17 6.72
CA ALA A 96 0.76 7.81 5.77
C ALA A 96 1.19 9.00 4.89
N MET A 97 0.24 9.84 4.45
CA MET A 97 0.52 11.06 3.70
C MET A 97 1.32 12.07 4.55
N ASP A 98 0.90 12.30 5.79
CA ASP A 98 1.57 13.23 6.69
C ASP A 98 3.01 12.75 7.00
N SER A 99 3.18 11.45 7.21
CA SER A 99 4.51 10.84 7.38
C SER A 99 5.39 10.96 6.12
N ALA A 100 4.81 10.76 4.93
CA ALA A 100 5.54 10.90 3.67
C ALA A 100 5.94 12.36 3.42
N ARG A 101 5.05 13.30 3.72
CA ARG A 101 5.32 14.74 3.61
C ARG A 101 6.44 15.18 4.52
N TYR A 102 6.42 14.76 5.79
CA TYR A 102 7.49 15.05 6.73
C TYR A 102 8.86 14.54 6.22
N LYS A 103 8.90 13.32 5.70
CA LYS A 103 10.15 12.75 5.13
C LYS A 103 10.64 13.53 3.90
N GLU A 104 9.73 13.98 3.07
CA GLU A 104 10.05 14.80 1.88
C GLU A 104 10.61 16.17 2.31
N GLU A 105 9.99 16.82 3.29
CA GLU A 105 10.46 18.10 3.85
C GLU A 105 11.87 17.95 4.42
N CYS A 106 12.14 16.92 5.23
CA CYS A 106 13.49 16.64 5.76
C CYS A 106 14.52 16.42 4.64
N LEU A 107 14.18 15.66 3.60
CA LEU A 107 15.09 15.46 2.46
C LEU A 107 15.35 16.75 1.70
N SER A 108 14.34 17.58 1.51
CA SER A 108 14.45 18.88 0.85
C SER A 108 15.38 19.82 1.63
N GLU A 109 15.28 19.84 2.96
CA GLU A 109 16.20 20.61 3.82
C GLU A 109 17.64 20.12 3.70
N ILE A 110 17.86 18.80 3.74
CA ILE A 110 19.20 18.23 3.56
C ILE A 110 19.79 18.65 2.19
N ILE A 111 19.00 18.54 1.13
CA ILE A 111 19.42 18.92 -0.23
C ILE A 111 19.78 20.41 -0.28
N ASN A 112 18.94 21.27 0.27
CA ASN A 112 19.18 22.72 0.30
C ASN A 112 20.45 23.08 1.08
N ASN A 113 20.63 22.46 2.25
CA ASN A 113 21.82 22.66 3.07
C ASN A 113 23.12 22.20 2.37
N LEU A 114 23.06 21.07 1.68
CA LEU A 114 24.20 20.58 0.87
C LEU A 114 24.51 21.48 -0.30
N GLN A 115 23.49 22.05 -0.96
CA GLN A 115 23.68 22.96 -2.09
C GLN A 115 24.23 24.34 -1.66
N ALA A 116 23.78 24.83 -0.51
CA ALA A 116 24.18 26.14 0.03
C ALA A 116 25.57 26.11 0.73
N SER A 117 26.03 24.95 1.16
CA SER A 117 27.25 24.83 1.95
C SER A 117 28.51 24.72 1.08
N PRO A 118 29.54 25.56 1.29
CA PRO A 118 30.88 25.34 0.71
C PRO A 118 31.49 23.99 1.13
N ALA A 119 31.07 23.42 2.24
CA ALA A 119 31.48 22.10 2.74
C ALA A 119 30.99 20.95 1.85
N ALA A 120 29.99 21.16 0.99
CA ALA A 120 29.53 20.15 0.02
C ALA A 120 30.66 19.64 -0.91
N ARG A 121 31.68 20.48 -1.16
CA ARG A 121 32.89 20.10 -1.91
C ARG A 121 33.79 19.12 -1.13
N LYS A 122 33.67 19.03 0.18
CA LYS A 122 34.51 18.17 1.05
C LYS A 122 33.85 16.84 1.44
N ILE A 123 32.58 16.59 1.09
CA ILE A 123 31.89 15.36 1.48
C ILE A 123 32.58 14.10 0.94
N THR A 124 33.22 14.19 -0.22
CA THR A 124 34.00 13.09 -0.80
C THR A 124 35.32 12.83 -0.05
N GLU A 125 35.83 13.82 0.70
CA GLU A 125 37.06 13.74 1.49
C GLU A 125 36.81 13.33 2.95
N MET A 126 35.56 13.31 3.38
CA MET A 126 35.13 12.93 4.73
C MET A 126 35.16 11.42 4.94
N THR A 127 35.50 10.98 6.14
CA THR A 127 35.33 9.59 6.57
C THR A 127 33.84 9.23 6.63
N GLU A 128 33.53 7.94 6.69
CA GLU A 128 32.14 7.45 6.78
C GLU A 128 31.45 7.98 8.04
N GLU A 129 32.16 8.04 9.17
CA GLU A 129 31.67 8.58 10.44
C GLU A 129 31.38 10.09 10.36
N GLU A 130 32.29 10.87 9.76
CA GLU A 130 32.10 12.31 9.58
C GLU A 130 30.92 12.63 8.67
N ARG A 131 30.71 11.83 7.62
CA ARG A 131 29.53 11.96 6.75
C ARG A 131 28.23 11.64 7.49
N ALA A 132 28.22 10.55 8.27
CA ALA A 132 27.08 10.18 9.08
C ALA A 132 26.72 11.27 10.10
N TRP A 133 27.72 11.83 10.80
CA TRP A 133 27.54 12.95 11.72
C TRP A 133 27.02 14.21 11.04
N LEU A 134 27.51 14.55 9.86
CA LEU A 134 27.04 15.71 9.11
C LEU A 134 25.53 15.54 8.76
N LEU A 135 25.14 14.37 8.27
CA LEU A 135 23.75 14.07 7.96
C LEU A 135 22.86 14.11 9.19
N VAL A 136 23.30 13.53 10.32
CA VAL A 136 22.55 13.59 11.58
C VAL A 136 22.35 15.03 12.04
N LYS A 137 23.38 15.87 12.00
CA LYS A 137 23.26 17.30 12.35
C LYS A 137 22.28 18.04 11.46
N MET A 138 22.23 17.72 10.15
CA MET A 138 21.31 18.36 9.22
C MET A 138 19.85 17.96 9.45
N VAL A 139 19.60 16.70 9.80
CA VAL A 139 18.24 16.17 10.05
C VAL A 139 17.72 16.58 11.44
N CYS A 140 18.60 16.68 12.43
CA CYS A 140 18.20 16.88 13.84
C CYS A 140 18.19 18.34 14.27
N GLN A 141 18.40 19.32 13.39
CA GLN A 141 18.48 20.73 13.79
C GLN A 141 17.18 21.29 14.39
N GLU A 142 16.04 20.70 14.09
CA GLU A 142 14.73 21.14 14.59
C GLU A 142 14.08 20.17 15.61
N ASP A 143 14.55 18.93 15.73
CA ASP A 143 13.96 17.97 16.67
C ASP A 143 14.69 18.00 18.02
N VAL A 144 14.16 18.79 18.96
CA VAL A 144 14.65 18.90 20.35
C VAL A 144 14.72 17.52 21.06
N ARG A 145 13.88 16.53 20.65
CA ARG A 145 13.93 15.17 21.21
C ARG A 145 15.13 14.39 20.68
N ALA A 146 15.43 14.52 19.39
CA ALA A 146 16.60 13.88 18.79
C ALA A 146 17.90 14.48 19.35
N GLN A 147 17.97 15.79 19.56
CA GLN A 147 19.10 16.46 20.20
C GLN A 147 19.32 15.97 21.65
N LYS A 148 18.24 15.72 22.39
CA LYS A 148 18.34 15.22 23.77
C LYS A 148 18.85 13.78 23.81
N ILE A 149 18.34 12.90 22.94
CA ILE A 149 18.80 11.50 22.82
C ILE A 149 20.27 11.44 22.41
N LEU A 150 20.70 12.29 21.47
CA LEU A 150 22.08 12.35 21.02
C LEU A 150 23.02 12.92 22.11
N SER A 151 22.56 13.91 22.87
CA SER A 151 23.34 14.44 23.99
C SER A 151 23.51 13.41 25.12
N GLU A 152 22.46 12.63 25.41
CA GLU A 152 22.51 11.56 26.42
C GLU A 152 23.41 10.39 26.00
N ALA A 153 23.43 10.05 24.69
CA ALA A 153 24.27 8.96 24.15
C ALA A 153 25.76 9.32 24.03
N LEU A 154 26.10 10.61 23.97
CA LEU A 154 27.48 11.08 23.84
C LEU A 154 28.19 11.32 25.21
N TRP A 155 27.47 11.24 26.31
CA TRP A 155 28.04 11.38 27.67
C TRP A 155 28.15 10.03 28.40
N LEU A 156 27.98 8.91 27.69
CA LEU A 156 28.33 7.57 28.12
C LEU A 156 29.63 7.11 27.44
#